data_0b6e200cfa9ee7b6965ce6158c45b99f
#
_entry.id   0b6e200cfa9ee7b6965ce6158c45b99f
#
_cell.length_a   1.000
_cell.length_b   1.000
_cell.length_c   1.000
_cell.angle_alpha   90.00
_cell.angle_beta   90.00
_cell.angle_gamma   90.00
#
_symmetry.space_group_name_H-M   'P 1'
#
loop_
_entity.id
_entity.type
_entity.pdbx_description
1 polymer ?
#
loop_
_entity_poly.entity_id
_entity_poly.type
_entity_poly.pdbx_seq_one_letter_code
_entity_poly.pdbx_strand_id
1 'polypeptide(L)'
;MGCSVVMSKILLAEDDTDMRRFLVKALQNAGFDVTSYDNGLSAYHRLREEPFELLLTDIVMPEMDGIELARRAAELDPDIKIMFITGFAAVALNPDSNAPKQAKVLSKPFHLREIVQEVERMIAA
;
A
#
# COMPACT_ATOMS: atom_id res chain seq x y z
N MET A 1 19.30 -15.23 22.46
CA MET A 1 18.89 -14.00 22.31
C MET A 1 17.54 -13.89 21.78
N GLY A 2 16.74 -13.56 22.44
CA GLY A 2 15.41 -13.48 22.06
C GLY A 2 15.17 -12.42 21.04
N CYS A 3 15.53 -12.70 19.84
CA CYS A 3 15.12 -11.80 18.84
C CYS A 3 13.66 -11.94 18.59
N SER A 4 12.88 -11.05 19.11
CA SER A 4 11.56 -10.98 18.58
C SER A 4 11.66 -10.29 17.24
N VAL A 5 11.33 -11.02 16.20
CA VAL A 5 11.20 -10.45 14.89
C VAL A 5 9.86 -9.73 14.85
N VAL A 6 9.91 -8.41 14.85
CA VAL A 6 8.70 -7.62 14.67
C VAL A 6 8.45 -7.55 13.16
N MET A 7 7.36 -8.19 12.72
CA MET A 7 6.96 -8.14 11.32
C MET A 7 6.35 -6.78 11.04
N SER A 8 6.84 -6.11 10.00
CA SER A 8 6.26 -4.84 9.58
C SER A 8 4.86 -5.06 9.05
N LYS A 9 3.94 -4.19 9.43
CA LYS A 9 2.54 -4.29 9.07
C LYS A 9 2.25 -3.50 7.81
N ILE A 10 1.68 -4.19 6.83
CA ILE A 10 1.32 -3.61 5.55
C ILE A 10 -0.19 -3.69 5.37
N LEU A 11 -0.80 -2.58 5.00
CA LEU A 11 -2.20 -2.55 4.59
C LEU A 11 -2.25 -2.50 3.06
N LEU A 12 -2.92 -3.48 2.47
CA LEU A 12 -3.08 -3.59 1.02
C LEU A 12 -4.52 -3.29 0.64
N ALA A 13 -4.73 -2.38 -0.30
CA ALA A 13 -6.04 -2.12 -0.88
C ALA A 13 -5.99 -2.38 -2.38
N GLU A 14 -6.72 -3.37 -2.84
CA GLU A 14 -6.74 -3.80 -4.23
C GLU A 14 -8.08 -4.50 -4.51
N ASP A 15 -8.85 -3.99 -5.47
CA ASP A 15 -10.16 -4.55 -5.77
C ASP A 15 -10.12 -5.78 -6.67
N ASP A 16 -9.06 -5.98 -7.42
CA ASP A 16 -8.88 -7.20 -8.21
C ASP A 16 -8.55 -8.37 -7.27
N THR A 17 -9.43 -9.36 -7.21
CA THR A 17 -9.31 -10.47 -6.27
C THR A 17 -8.03 -11.27 -6.49
N ASP A 18 -7.71 -11.60 -7.74
CA ASP A 18 -6.52 -12.42 -8.03
C ASP A 18 -5.24 -11.65 -7.72
N MET A 19 -5.18 -10.38 -8.13
CA MET A 19 -4.03 -9.54 -7.85
C MET A 19 -3.84 -9.38 -6.34
N ARG A 20 -4.91 -9.12 -5.60
CA ARG A 20 -4.84 -8.98 -4.14
C ARG A 20 -4.28 -10.23 -3.49
N ARG A 21 -4.77 -11.41 -3.92
CA ARG A 21 -4.30 -12.70 -3.37
C ARG A 21 -2.83 -12.94 -3.66
N PHE A 22 -2.39 -12.65 -4.87
CA PHE A 22 -0.98 -12.80 -5.24
C PHE A 22 -0.09 -11.87 -4.44
N LEU A 23 -0.51 -10.61 -4.27
CA LEU A 23 0.25 -9.63 -3.51
C LEU A 23 0.34 -10.01 -2.03
N VAL A 24 -0.78 -10.43 -1.44
CA VAL A 24 -0.79 -10.87 -0.04
C VAL A 24 0.21 -12.01 0.14
N LYS A 25 0.15 -13.02 -0.72
CA LYS A 25 1.01 -14.18 -0.58
C LYS A 25 2.49 -13.82 -0.75
N ALA A 26 2.80 -13.00 -1.75
CA ALA A 26 4.18 -12.60 -2.00
C ALA A 26 4.77 -11.83 -0.82
N LEU A 27 3.99 -10.90 -0.26
CA LEU A 27 4.44 -10.10 0.87
C LEU A 27 4.54 -10.92 2.15
N GLN A 28 3.58 -11.82 2.39
CA GLN A 28 3.66 -12.72 3.54
C GLN A 28 4.88 -13.63 3.45
N ASN A 29 5.17 -14.16 2.26
CA ASN A 29 6.35 -14.99 2.07
C ASN A 29 7.65 -14.22 2.30
N ALA A 30 7.62 -12.90 2.12
CA ALA A 30 8.78 -12.05 2.39
C ALA A 30 8.89 -11.66 3.86
N GLY A 31 7.96 -12.08 4.71
CA GLY A 31 8.03 -11.85 6.16
C GLY A 31 7.21 -10.67 6.67
N PHE A 32 6.31 -10.14 5.86
CA PHE A 32 5.46 -9.02 6.28
C PHE A 32 4.12 -9.51 6.83
N ASP A 33 3.55 -8.72 7.73
CA ASP A 33 2.20 -8.94 8.26
C ASP A 33 1.24 -8.12 7.41
N VAL A 34 0.43 -8.79 6.58
CA VAL A 34 -0.39 -8.14 5.56
C VAL A 34 -1.86 -8.25 5.91
N THR A 35 -2.54 -7.10 5.94
CA THR A 35 -4.00 -7.02 6.04
C THR A 35 -4.50 -6.44 4.72
N SER A 36 -5.50 -7.05 4.11
CA SER A 36 -5.95 -6.61 2.78
C SER A 36 -7.44 -6.35 2.72
N TYR A 37 -7.81 -5.41 1.86
CA TYR A 37 -9.20 -5.05 1.58
C TYR A 37 -9.39 -4.85 0.08
N ASP A 38 -10.64 -4.96 -0.37
CA ASP A 38 -10.98 -4.83 -1.78
C ASP A 38 -11.52 -3.43 -2.13
N ASN A 39 -11.50 -2.51 -1.18
CA ASN A 39 -11.97 -1.14 -1.40
C ASN A 39 -11.28 -0.18 -0.44
N GLY A 40 -11.29 1.10 -0.81
CA GLY A 40 -10.58 2.12 -0.03
C GLY A 40 -11.26 2.47 1.28
N LEU A 41 -12.58 2.38 1.35
CA LEU A 41 -13.30 2.77 2.55
C LEU A 41 -13.01 1.80 3.71
N SER A 42 -13.08 0.49 3.44
CA SER A 42 -12.75 -0.51 4.46
C SER A 42 -11.30 -0.41 4.91
N ALA A 43 -10.39 -0.17 3.96
CA ALA A 43 -8.99 0.05 4.27
C ALA A 43 -8.81 1.27 5.17
N TYR A 44 -9.51 2.36 4.87
CA TYR A 44 -9.43 3.57 5.69
C TYR A 44 -9.91 3.33 7.12
N HIS A 45 -11.02 2.61 7.28
CA HIS A 45 -11.52 2.30 8.62
C HIS A 45 -10.49 1.50 9.42
N ARG A 46 -9.79 0.59 8.77
CA ARG A 46 -8.75 -0.19 9.43
C ARG A 46 -7.55 0.67 9.83
N LEU A 47 -7.15 1.60 8.98
CA LEU A 47 -6.06 2.55 9.30
C LEU A 47 -6.37 3.37 10.54
N ARG A 48 -7.63 3.65 10.80
CA ARG A 48 -8.05 4.37 12.00
C ARG A 48 -7.98 3.53 13.26
N GLU A 49 -8.02 2.19 13.12
CA GLU A 49 -8.05 1.28 14.25
C GLU A 49 -6.67 0.93 14.77
N GLU A 50 -5.67 0.83 13.88
CA GLU A 50 -4.32 0.46 14.28
C GLU A 50 -3.29 1.04 13.32
N PRO A 51 -2.03 1.20 13.78
CA PRO A 51 -0.97 1.73 12.92
C PRO A 51 -0.46 0.69 11.93
N PHE A 52 -0.07 1.17 10.75
CA PHE A 52 0.59 0.36 9.72
C PHE A 52 1.86 1.06 9.28
N GLU A 53 2.87 0.28 8.91
CA GLU A 53 4.14 0.80 8.44
C GLU A 53 4.04 1.33 7.01
N LEU A 54 3.26 0.64 6.17
CA LEU A 54 3.15 0.95 4.77
C LEU A 54 1.74 0.68 4.25
N LEU A 55 1.25 1.59 3.43
CA LEU A 55 0.02 1.42 2.67
C LEU A 55 0.39 1.14 1.21
N LEU A 56 -0.06 -0.01 0.71
CA LEU A 56 0.09 -0.40 -0.69
C LEU A 56 -1.31 -0.41 -1.30
N THR A 57 -1.57 0.46 -2.28
CA THR A 57 -2.92 0.59 -2.80
C THR A 57 -2.95 0.82 -4.30
N ASP A 58 -3.96 0.24 -4.95
CA ASP A 58 -4.32 0.66 -6.30
C ASP A 58 -4.97 2.05 -6.23
N ILE A 59 -5.06 2.71 -7.37
CA ILE A 59 -5.68 4.04 -7.45
C ILE A 59 -7.18 3.92 -7.70
N VAL A 60 -7.58 3.13 -8.69
CA VAL A 60 -9.00 3.01 -9.05
C VAL A 60 -9.64 1.87 -8.27
N MET A 61 -10.49 2.22 -7.33
CA MET A 61 -11.19 1.26 -6.47
C MET A 61 -12.57 1.79 -6.13
N PRO A 62 -13.55 0.90 -5.82
CA PRO A 62 -14.85 1.34 -5.36
C PRO A 62 -14.79 1.97 -3.97
N GLU A 63 -15.78 2.72 -3.62
CA GLU A 63 -16.02 3.39 -2.33
C GLU A 63 -15.08 4.57 -2.11
N MET A 64 -13.78 4.36 -2.09
CA MET A 64 -12.79 5.40 -1.94
C MET A 64 -11.59 5.03 -2.80
N ASP A 65 -11.15 5.93 -3.69
CA ASP A 65 -10.00 5.64 -4.54
C ASP A 65 -8.68 5.68 -3.74
N GLY A 66 -7.62 5.18 -4.37
CA GLY A 66 -6.34 5.04 -3.69
C GLY A 66 -5.67 6.37 -3.36
N ILE A 67 -5.89 7.41 -4.15
CA ILE A 67 -5.31 8.73 -3.87
C ILE A 67 -5.96 9.35 -2.63
N GLU A 68 -7.27 9.28 -2.55
CA GLU A 68 -7.99 9.74 -1.36
C GLU A 68 -7.58 8.94 -0.13
N LEU A 69 -7.49 7.61 -0.27
CA LEU A 69 -7.06 6.74 0.81
C LEU A 69 -5.67 7.12 1.30
N ALA A 70 -4.71 7.31 0.38
CA ALA A 70 -3.35 7.68 0.73
C ALA A 70 -3.27 9.04 1.41
N ARG A 71 -4.06 10.00 0.93
CA ARG A 71 -4.12 11.34 1.53
C ARG A 71 -4.61 11.25 2.98
N ARG A 72 -5.67 10.48 3.21
CA ARG A 72 -6.22 10.31 4.56
C ARG A 72 -5.29 9.53 5.46
N ALA A 73 -4.60 8.52 4.90
CA ALA A 73 -3.59 7.77 5.65
C ALA A 73 -2.47 8.68 6.14
N ALA A 74 -1.98 9.58 5.28
CA ALA A 74 -0.93 10.51 5.65
C ALA A 74 -1.40 11.52 6.70
N GLU A 75 -2.68 11.87 6.70
CA GLU A 75 -3.25 12.72 7.75
C GLU A 75 -3.29 12.01 9.10
N LEU A 76 -3.62 10.71 9.09
CA LEU A 76 -3.66 9.90 10.32
C LEU A 76 -2.26 9.64 10.86
N ASP A 77 -1.31 9.39 9.97
CA ASP A 77 0.06 9.07 10.33
C ASP A 77 1.01 9.66 9.29
N PRO A 78 1.63 10.82 9.58
CA PRO A 78 2.55 11.44 8.61
C PRO A 78 3.76 10.60 8.27
N ASP A 79 4.09 9.59 9.09
CA ASP A 79 5.26 8.74 8.86
C ASP A 79 4.93 7.49 8.05
N ILE A 80 3.65 7.23 7.74
CA ILE A 80 3.29 6.05 6.98
C ILE A 80 3.89 6.12 5.57
N LYS A 81 4.45 5.00 5.13
CA LYS A 81 5.00 4.90 3.78
C LYS A 81 3.88 4.51 2.83
N ILE A 82 3.88 5.08 1.64
CA ILE A 82 2.79 4.90 0.67
C ILE A 82 3.36 4.47 -0.66
N MET A 83 2.79 3.40 -1.21
CA MET A 83 3.11 2.93 -2.55
C MET A 83 1.81 2.72 -3.33
N PHE A 84 1.76 3.32 -4.52
CA PHE A 84 0.67 3.07 -5.47
C PHE A 84 1.09 1.99 -6.46
N ILE A 85 0.18 1.06 -6.73
CA ILE A 85 0.33 0.10 -7.82
C ILE A 85 -0.83 0.35 -8.78
N THR A 86 -0.54 0.72 -10.03
CA THR A 86 -1.62 1.19 -10.89
C THR A 86 -1.27 1.09 -12.37
N GLY A 87 -2.32 0.89 -13.20
CA GLY A 87 -2.22 1.13 -14.64
C GLY A 87 -2.38 2.61 -15.01
N PHE A 88 -2.63 3.47 -14.04
CA PHE A 88 -2.90 4.89 -14.26
C PHE A 88 -1.86 5.76 -13.56
N ALA A 89 -0.57 5.46 -13.79
CA ALA A 89 0.52 6.15 -13.11
C ALA A 89 0.48 7.67 -13.32
N ALA A 90 0.06 8.12 -14.49
CA ALA A 90 -0.04 9.55 -14.79
C ALA A 90 -0.99 10.29 -13.85
N VAL A 91 -2.02 9.62 -13.34
CA VAL A 91 -2.95 10.24 -12.39
C VAL A 91 -2.26 10.56 -11.09
N ALA A 92 -1.48 9.60 -10.55
CA ALA A 92 -0.76 9.82 -9.29
C ALA A 92 0.39 10.81 -9.45
N LEU A 93 1.03 10.82 -10.62
CA LEU A 93 2.18 11.69 -10.89
C LEU A 93 1.77 13.10 -11.33
N ASN A 94 0.49 13.33 -11.59
CA ASN A 94 -0.01 14.64 -11.98
C ASN A 94 0.19 15.63 -10.82
N PRO A 95 0.82 16.80 -11.06
CA PRO A 95 1.02 17.79 -9.99
C PRO A 95 -0.27 18.28 -9.35
N ASP A 96 -1.40 18.19 -10.06
CA ASP A 96 -2.71 18.60 -9.55
C ASP A 96 -3.40 17.51 -8.71
N SER A 97 -2.81 16.31 -8.63
CA SER A 97 -3.38 15.26 -7.80
C SER A 97 -3.13 15.57 -6.32
N ASN A 98 -4.00 15.04 -5.45
CA ASN A 98 -3.84 15.19 -4.01
C ASN A 98 -3.00 14.08 -3.40
N ALA A 99 -2.28 13.32 -4.22
CA ALA A 99 -1.43 12.24 -3.74
C ALA A 99 -0.29 12.81 -2.89
N PRO A 100 0.06 12.13 -1.79
CA PRO A 100 1.23 12.53 -1.00
C PRO A 100 2.49 12.52 -1.86
N LYS A 101 3.30 13.57 -1.74
CA LYS A 101 4.46 13.76 -2.62
C LYS A 101 5.53 12.70 -2.44
N GLN A 102 5.64 12.14 -1.25
CA GLN A 102 6.62 11.11 -0.94
C GLN A 102 6.18 9.71 -1.37
N ALA A 103 4.98 9.56 -1.91
CA ALA A 103 4.47 8.26 -2.32
C ALA A 103 5.25 7.72 -3.50
N LYS A 104 5.52 6.41 -3.47
CA LYS A 104 6.15 5.71 -4.58
C LYS A 104 5.06 5.20 -5.52
N VAL A 105 5.30 5.25 -6.83
CA VAL A 105 4.36 4.74 -7.81
C VAL A 105 5.02 3.62 -8.60
N LEU A 106 4.34 2.47 -8.68
CA LEU A 106 4.79 1.34 -9.47
C LEU A 106 3.70 1.03 -10.51
N SER A 107 4.06 1.14 -11.78
CA SER A 107 3.11 0.97 -12.88
C SER A 107 2.87 -0.48 -13.23
N LYS A 108 1.63 -0.84 -13.51
CA LYS A 108 1.27 -2.14 -14.11
C LYS A 108 1.64 -2.12 -15.59
N PRO A 109 2.09 -3.22 -16.18
CA PRO A 109 2.35 -4.52 -15.54
C PRO A 109 3.68 -4.52 -14.78
N PHE A 110 3.75 -5.35 -13.74
CA PHE A 110 4.95 -5.49 -12.93
C PHE A 110 5.13 -6.94 -12.50
N HIS A 111 6.33 -7.30 -12.05
CA HIS A 111 6.57 -8.59 -11.42
C HIS A 111 6.37 -8.47 -9.91
N LEU A 112 5.81 -9.52 -9.30
CA LEU A 112 5.63 -9.54 -7.85
C LEU A 112 6.93 -9.31 -7.10
N ARG A 113 8.05 -9.82 -7.65
CA ARG A 113 9.37 -9.60 -7.05
C ARG A 113 9.72 -8.12 -6.98
N GLU A 114 9.35 -7.34 -8.00
CA GLU A 114 9.63 -5.90 -8.00
C GLU A 114 8.90 -5.20 -6.86
N ILE A 115 7.64 -5.57 -6.62
CA ILE A 115 6.86 -4.98 -5.54
C ILE A 115 7.49 -5.33 -4.19
N VAL A 116 7.82 -6.60 -3.98
CA VAL A 116 8.44 -7.03 -2.73
C VAL A 116 9.74 -6.28 -2.47
N GLN A 117 10.59 -6.15 -3.50
CA GLN A 117 11.85 -5.43 -3.37
C GLN A 117 11.65 -3.95 -3.04
N GLU A 118 10.68 -3.29 -3.68
CA GLU A 118 10.39 -1.89 -3.39
C GLU A 118 9.83 -1.71 -1.98
N VAL A 119 8.95 -2.60 -1.56
CA VAL A 119 8.40 -2.56 -0.20
C VAL A 119 9.52 -2.73 0.82
N GLU A 120 10.40 -3.71 0.60
CA GLU A 120 11.54 -3.92 1.50
C GLU A 120 12.43 -2.69 1.56
N ARG A 121 12.68 -2.07 0.41
CA ARG A 121 13.52 -0.87 0.35
C ARG A 121 12.87 0.30 1.09
N MET A 122 11.57 0.50 0.92
CA MET A 122 10.87 1.59 1.57
C MET A 122 10.82 1.41 3.09
N ILE A 123 10.62 0.18 3.55
CA ILE A 123 10.53 -0.10 4.99
C ILE A 123 11.90 0.02 5.65
N ALA A 124 12.97 -0.36 4.93
CA ALA A 124 14.33 -0.27 5.45
C ALA A 124 14.87 1.17 5.51
N ALA A 125 14.28 2.06 4.76
CA ALA A 125 14.77 3.45 4.65
C ALA A 125 14.54 4.27 5.94
#